data_9b69ea66caa49e35ad2ae916e17a4a5f
#
_entry.id   9b69ea66caa49e35ad2ae916e17a4a5f
#
_cell.length_a   1.000
_cell.length_b   1.000
_cell.length_c   1.000
_cell.angle_alpha   90.00
_cell.angle_beta   90.00
_cell.angle_gamma   90.00
#
_symmetry.space_group_name_H-M   'P 1'
#
loop_
_entity.id
_entity.type
_entity.pdbx_description
1 polymer ?
#
loop_
_entity_poly.entity_id
_entity_poly.type
_entity_poly.pdbx_seq_one_letter_code
_entity_poly.pdbx_strand_id
1 'polypeptide(L)'
;MDLTPHEEKILELIKKHPEVVSDPEIRRKVAEKNSLSEKTLRNRIADFKKYGLLGSDKRVIAVKKTQQIINESDEIDLRAVWNILALKKWLIFKITGLFTTIGIIYSLLATPYFQSTISLYPAGEIGEISSGFGGNLKGLAESFGIGGLGPAPTYNIPDIINSRRLKKDVVLKSWNNSLYPNGSNLIKYWEIDKPTWFTPRKWIAKLLPSGGFSADPYQQYIETAIEKLGELILVDEEVSGLITVSVLMEDPRLAAGIANYIAEFVKDFISVEQHREAVKNKAFIYDQQMQAKEGLALSEDELTEFRKQHPIALDTPDLQLARGRLIRNVEENNAVSITLRQQYEIAKIEEAKENLLVSILDSAEPAVEKAKPKIILIVTLFMLCGLVVSLPIIFSSRNI
;
A
#
# COMPACT_ATOMS: atom_id res chain seq x y z
N MET A 1 48.98 34.88 49.00
CA MET A 1 50.02 33.93 49.36
C MET A 1 51.11 34.06 48.31
N ASP A 2 52.27 34.55 48.68
CA ASP A 2 53.35 34.73 47.75
C ASP A 2 54.02 33.39 47.51
N LEU A 3 53.87 32.89 46.27
CA LEU A 3 54.48 31.64 45.84
C LEU A 3 55.98 31.89 45.60
N THR A 4 56.80 30.97 46.00
CA THR A 4 58.23 31.04 45.67
C THR A 4 58.43 30.85 44.17
N PRO A 5 59.50 31.41 43.54
CA PRO A 5 59.76 31.29 42.12
C PRO A 5 59.83 29.81 41.63
N HIS A 6 60.13 28.90 42.54
CA HIS A 6 60.15 27.46 42.25
C HIS A 6 58.72 26.87 42.23
N GLU A 7 57.85 27.35 43.07
CA GLU A 7 56.43 26.93 43.13
C GLU A 7 55.64 27.48 41.95
N GLU A 8 55.94 28.71 41.48
CA GLU A 8 55.34 29.26 40.29
C GLU A 8 55.68 28.42 39.05
N LYS A 9 56.93 28.02 38.89
CA LYS A 9 57.35 27.13 37.81
C LYS A 9 56.63 25.81 37.84
N ILE A 10 56.42 25.22 39.02
CA ILE A 10 55.71 23.95 39.17
C ILE A 10 54.22 24.14 38.89
N LEU A 11 53.63 25.25 39.28
CA LEU A 11 52.22 25.56 38.99
C LEU A 11 51.99 25.78 37.46
N GLU A 12 52.92 26.46 36.82
CA GLU A 12 52.90 26.67 35.35
C GLU A 12 53.04 25.33 34.63
N LEU A 13 53.91 24.47 35.07
CA LEU A 13 54.13 23.12 34.55
C LEU A 13 52.89 22.23 34.69
N ILE A 14 52.18 22.33 35.83
CA ILE A 14 50.94 21.63 36.06
C ILE A 14 49.80 22.19 35.17
N LYS A 15 49.75 23.52 34.96
CA LYS A 15 48.81 24.15 34.04
C LYS A 15 49.06 23.73 32.57
N LYS A 16 50.32 23.57 32.22
CA LYS A 16 50.71 23.13 30.84
C LYS A 16 50.46 21.64 30.63
N HIS A 17 50.55 20.83 31.65
CA HIS A 17 50.31 19.39 31.64
C HIS A 17 49.27 18.98 32.73
N PRO A 18 48.01 19.29 32.59
CA PRO A 18 46.99 19.04 33.63
C PRO A 18 46.79 17.54 33.95
N GLU A 19 47.24 16.66 33.05
CA GLU A 19 47.17 15.20 33.20
C GLU A 19 48.04 14.69 34.40
N VAL A 20 49.08 15.47 34.73
CA VAL A 20 49.98 15.18 35.88
C VAL A 20 49.25 15.12 37.21
N VAL A 21 48.06 15.74 37.29
CA VAL A 21 47.22 15.76 38.50
C VAL A 21 46.53 14.42 38.73
N SER A 22 46.18 13.68 37.68
CA SER A 22 45.35 12.44 37.73
C SER A 22 46.15 11.18 37.41
N ASP A 23 47.20 11.25 36.59
CA ASP A 23 47.90 10.07 36.10
C ASP A 23 49.31 9.94 36.73
N PRO A 24 49.63 8.83 37.47
CA PRO A 24 50.91 8.63 38.08
C PRO A 24 52.05 8.41 37.09
N GLU A 25 51.82 7.77 35.93
CA GLU A 25 52.86 7.51 34.94
C GLU A 25 53.25 8.77 34.20
N ILE A 26 52.26 9.61 33.83
CA ILE A 26 52.55 10.91 33.18
C ILE A 26 53.25 11.84 34.19
N ARG A 27 52.89 11.80 35.44
CA ARG A 27 53.55 12.57 36.53
C ARG A 27 55.01 12.21 36.61
N ARG A 28 55.37 10.93 36.57
CA ARG A 28 56.74 10.46 36.63
C ARG A 28 57.54 10.92 35.41
N LYS A 29 57.01 10.76 34.19
CA LYS A 29 57.67 11.21 32.95
C LYS A 29 57.91 12.72 32.90
N VAL A 30 56.93 13.52 33.36
CA VAL A 30 57.03 14.97 33.41
C VAL A 30 57.99 15.43 34.50
N ALA A 31 58.03 14.75 35.62
CA ALA A 31 58.98 15.01 36.70
C ALA A 31 60.44 14.75 36.23
N GLU A 32 60.70 13.59 35.61
CA GLU A 32 62.01 13.25 35.04
C GLU A 32 62.49 14.25 33.98
N LYS A 33 61.59 14.67 33.08
CA LYS A 33 61.91 15.64 32.01
C LYS A 33 62.26 17.02 32.54
N ASN A 34 61.77 17.40 33.71
CA ASN A 34 62.00 18.73 34.31
C ASN A 34 62.92 18.68 35.52
N SER A 35 63.70 17.61 35.71
CA SER A 35 64.63 17.43 36.83
C SER A 35 64.00 17.58 38.22
N LEU A 36 62.71 17.11 38.34
CA LEU A 36 61.96 17.15 39.60
C LEU A 36 61.73 15.72 40.09
N SER A 37 61.66 15.58 41.44
CA SER A 37 61.21 14.28 42.00
C SER A 37 59.70 14.12 41.85
N GLU A 38 59.23 12.92 41.50
CA GLU A 38 57.80 12.61 41.45
C GLU A 38 57.13 12.93 42.79
N LYS A 39 57.80 12.64 43.91
CA LYS A 39 57.32 12.94 45.26
C LYS A 39 57.11 14.44 45.48
N THR A 40 58.03 15.28 44.99
CA THR A 40 57.92 16.73 45.06
C THR A 40 56.75 17.23 44.25
N LEU A 41 56.56 16.75 43.04
CA LEU A 41 55.44 17.13 42.16
C LEU A 41 54.09 16.69 42.78
N ARG A 42 54.03 15.51 43.32
CA ARG A 42 52.82 14.97 44.02
C ARG A 42 52.43 15.81 45.25
N ASN A 43 53.43 16.16 46.07
CA ASN A 43 53.19 16.97 47.28
C ASN A 43 52.71 18.38 46.90
N ARG A 44 53.32 19.01 45.87
CA ARG A 44 52.92 20.34 45.41
C ARG A 44 51.54 20.34 44.75
N ILE A 45 51.13 19.27 44.05
CA ILE A 45 49.76 19.12 43.56
C ILE A 45 48.78 19.05 44.71
N ALA A 46 49.11 18.36 45.81
CA ALA A 46 48.26 18.27 46.99
C ALA A 46 48.11 19.63 47.67
N ASP A 47 49.24 20.37 47.82
CA ASP A 47 49.22 21.72 48.38
C ASP A 47 48.41 22.69 47.51
N PHE A 48 48.63 22.72 46.21
CA PHE A 48 47.88 23.59 45.29
C PHE A 48 46.39 23.26 45.22
N LYS A 49 46.00 21.98 45.38
CA LYS A 49 44.59 21.60 45.58
C LYS A 49 44.03 22.13 46.90
N LYS A 50 44.78 22.03 47.99
CA LYS A 50 44.35 22.50 49.32
C LYS A 50 44.15 24.01 49.35
N TYR A 51 45.00 24.76 48.62
CA TYR A 51 44.90 26.22 48.49
C TYR A 51 44.01 26.73 47.37
N GLY A 52 43.26 25.84 46.68
CA GLY A 52 42.28 26.20 45.64
C GLY A 52 42.92 26.73 44.35
N LEU A 53 44.25 26.64 44.16
CA LEU A 53 44.95 27.10 42.98
C LEU A 53 44.83 26.16 41.80
N LEU A 54 44.44 24.91 42.04
CA LEU A 54 44.06 23.93 41.03
C LEU A 54 42.54 23.67 41.17
N GLY A 55 41.75 24.33 40.32
CA GLY A 55 40.29 24.14 40.27
C GLY A 55 39.92 22.70 40.02
N SER A 56 38.86 22.20 40.65
CA SER A 56 38.31 20.86 40.41
C SER A 56 37.56 20.80 39.09
N ASP A 57 38.21 21.10 37.99
CA ASP A 57 37.54 21.16 36.69
C ASP A 57 37.46 19.77 36.07
N LYS A 58 36.42 19.05 36.40
CA LYS A 58 36.03 17.80 35.73
C LYS A 58 35.83 17.99 34.23
N ARG A 59 35.68 19.24 33.76
CA ARG A 59 35.47 19.59 32.33
C ARG A 59 36.75 19.44 31.51
N VAL A 60 37.90 19.75 32.01
CA VAL A 60 39.20 19.68 31.29
C VAL A 60 39.58 18.23 30.98
N ILE A 61 39.27 17.30 31.88
CA ILE A 61 39.56 15.86 31.67
C ILE A 61 38.63 15.27 30.57
N ALA A 62 37.39 15.74 30.47
CA ALA A 62 36.46 15.30 29.45
C ALA A 62 36.91 15.77 28.05
N VAL A 63 37.39 17.01 27.90
CA VAL A 63 37.79 17.58 26.62
C VAL A 63 39.05 16.89 26.05
N LYS A 64 40.03 16.54 26.86
CA LYS A 64 41.26 15.86 26.36
C LYS A 64 41.02 14.37 26.04
N LYS A 65 40.15 13.68 26.77
CA LYS A 65 39.78 12.30 26.46
C LYS A 65 39.05 12.17 25.12
N THR A 66 38.40 13.24 24.68
CA THR A 66 37.71 13.28 23.38
C THR A 66 38.67 13.60 22.22
N GLN A 67 39.78 14.34 22.44
CA GLN A 67 40.82 14.57 21.40
C GLN A 67 41.64 13.31 21.11
N GLN A 68 41.83 12.41 22.06
CA GLN A 68 42.44 11.10 21.83
C GLN A 68 41.62 10.17 20.93
N ILE A 69 40.30 10.34 20.88
CA ILE A 69 39.42 9.51 20.04
C ILE A 69 39.64 9.76 18.54
N ILE A 70 40.22 10.92 18.17
CA ILE A 70 40.36 11.32 16.76
C ILE A 70 41.78 11.08 16.22
N ASN A 71 42.80 10.92 17.08
CA ASN A 71 44.18 10.97 16.69
C ASN A 71 44.97 9.65 16.73
N GLU A 72 44.39 8.55 17.18
CA GLU A 72 45.07 7.23 17.15
C GLU A 72 44.12 6.16 16.65
N SER A 73 44.34 5.78 15.41
CA SER A 73 43.66 4.73 14.65
C SER A 73 42.22 5.02 14.22
N ASP A 74 41.88 4.58 13.01
CA ASP A 74 40.50 4.58 12.41
C ASP A 74 39.49 3.74 13.20
N GLU A 75 39.82 3.31 14.43
CA GLU A 75 38.94 2.55 15.30
C GLU A 75 38.21 3.49 16.28
N ILE A 76 36.88 3.53 16.15
CA ILE A 76 36.02 4.28 17.09
C ILE A 76 35.99 3.55 18.43
N ASP A 77 36.64 4.11 19.45
CA ASP A 77 36.56 3.57 20.82
C ASP A 77 35.15 3.76 21.40
N LEU A 78 34.35 2.68 21.30
CA LEU A 78 32.97 2.62 21.79
C LEU A 78 32.87 2.96 23.29
N ARG A 79 33.90 2.66 24.09
CA ARG A 79 33.89 3.00 25.53
C ARG A 79 34.02 4.50 25.76
N ALA A 80 34.77 5.18 24.91
CA ALA A 80 34.93 6.64 25.00
C ALA A 80 33.62 7.35 24.56
N VAL A 81 32.97 6.85 23.51
CA VAL A 81 31.64 7.34 23.10
C VAL A 81 30.62 7.16 24.24
N TRP A 82 30.58 5.97 24.86
CA TRP A 82 29.69 5.70 26.00
C TRP A 82 29.92 6.65 27.19
N ASN A 83 31.18 6.93 27.54
CA ASN A 83 31.48 7.84 28.61
C ASN A 83 31.03 9.28 28.33
N ILE A 84 31.12 9.74 27.08
CA ILE A 84 30.62 11.06 26.67
C ILE A 84 29.10 11.14 26.78
N LEU A 85 28.39 10.10 26.31
CA LEU A 85 26.93 9.98 26.43
C LEU A 85 26.50 9.98 27.89
N ALA A 86 27.20 9.22 28.74
CA ALA A 86 26.89 9.16 30.18
C ALA A 86 27.11 10.51 30.90
N LEU A 87 28.13 11.29 30.51
CA LEU A 87 28.37 12.62 31.08
C LEU A 87 27.29 13.64 30.70
N LYS A 88 26.74 13.53 29.46
CA LYS A 88 25.71 14.45 28.95
C LYS A 88 24.30 13.86 28.99
N LYS A 89 24.04 12.81 29.76
CA LYS A 89 22.75 12.13 29.87
C LYS A 89 21.55 13.07 30.12
N TRP A 90 21.74 14.13 30.90
CA TRP A 90 20.69 15.12 31.15
C TRP A 90 20.29 15.91 29.90
N LEU A 91 21.23 16.18 29.01
CA LEU A 91 20.97 16.86 27.73
C LEU A 91 20.23 15.93 26.77
N ILE A 92 20.66 14.65 26.69
CA ILE A 92 19.93 13.62 25.93
C ILE A 92 18.49 13.53 26.41
N PHE A 93 18.30 13.41 27.74
CA PHE A 93 16.98 13.28 28.34
C PHE A 93 16.08 14.49 28.05
N LYS A 94 16.62 15.72 28.10
CA LYS A 94 15.87 16.94 27.79
C LYS A 94 15.43 16.98 26.31
N ILE A 95 16.35 16.67 25.37
CA ILE A 95 16.04 16.69 23.93
C ILE A 95 15.04 15.57 23.60
N THR A 96 15.31 14.34 24.03
CA THR A 96 14.42 13.20 23.78
C THR A 96 13.05 13.43 24.43
N GLY A 97 13.02 13.96 25.67
CA GLY A 97 11.79 14.32 26.35
C GLY A 97 10.98 15.38 25.62
N LEU A 98 11.63 16.42 25.06
CA LEU A 98 10.97 17.44 24.25
C LEU A 98 10.33 16.83 23.00
N PHE A 99 11.08 16.00 22.24
CA PHE A 99 10.54 15.33 21.07
C PHE A 99 9.40 14.38 21.40
N THR A 100 9.52 13.62 22.49
CA THR A 100 8.46 12.73 22.97
C THR A 100 7.20 13.52 23.32
N THR A 101 7.34 14.66 24.01
CA THR A 101 6.21 15.53 24.36
C THR A 101 5.54 16.07 23.09
N ILE A 102 6.30 16.51 22.09
CA ILE A 102 5.77 16.93 20.80
C ILE A 102 5.02 15.78 20.11
N GLY A 103 5.56 14.55 20.14
CA GLY A 103 4.91 13.36 19.60
C GLY A 103 3.59 13.03 20.30
N ILE A 104 3.52 13.18 21.61
CA ILE A 104 2.27 12.99 22.38
C ILE A 104 1.24 14.04 22.01
N ILE A 105 1.62 15.33 21.99
CA ILE A 105 0.74 16.45 21.62
C ILE A 105 0.21 16.24 20.18
N TYR A 106 1.07 15.91 19.24
CA TYR A 106 0.68 15.62 17.86
C TYR A 106 -0.30 14.45 17.79
N SER A 107 -0.05 13.36 18.51
CA SER A 107 -0.89 12.17 18.51
C SER A 107 -2.27 12.39 19.14
N LEU A 108 -2.38 13.33 20.09
CA LEU A 108 -3.65 13.71 20.72
C LEU A 108 -4.46 14.69 19.86
N LEU A 109 -3.78 15.57 19.10
CA LEU A 109 -4.42 16.55 18.22
C LEU A 109 -4.79 15.96 16.84
N ALA A 110 -4.17 14.84 16.43
CA ALA A 110 -4.44 14.21 15.16
C ALA A 110 -5.86 13.65 15.13
N THR A 111 -6.56 13.87 14.00
CA THR A 111 -7.93 13.38 13.80
C THR A 111 -7.98 11.85 13.88
N PRO A 112 -8.90 11.27 14.68
CA PRO A 112 -9.04 9.82 14.76
C PRO A 112 -9.70 9.27 13.48
N TYR A 113 -9.16 8.16 12.96
CA TYR A 113 -9.78 7.41 11.88
C TYR A 113 -10.21 6.04 12.38
N PHE A 114 -11.41 5.64 12.01
CA PHE A 114 -11.99 4.34 12.28
C PHE A 114 -11.95 3.50 11.00
N GLN A 115 -11.60 2.23 11.13
CA GLN A 115 -11.51 1.30 10.02
C GLN A 115 -12.66 0.31 10.11
N SER A 116 -13.47 0.27 9.06
CA SER A 116 -14.47 -0.77 8.87
C SER A 116 -14.06 -1.67 7.70
N THR A 117 -14.19 -2.96 7.88
CA THR A 117 -13.70 -3.97 6.94
C THR A 117 -14.84 -4.84 6.47
N ILE A 118 -14.87 -5.15 5.18
CA ILE A 118 -15.78 -6.11 4.56
C ILE A 118 -14.98 -7.17 3.83
N SER A 119 -15.47 -8.42 3.87
CA SER A 119 -14.83 -9.55 3.21
C SER A 119 -15.68 -10.06 2.06
N LEU A 120 -15.10 -10.14 0.89
CA LEU A 120 -15.72 -10.60 -0.35
C LEU A 120 -15.03 -11.87 -0.82
N TYR A 121 -15.83 -12.86 -1.21
CA TYR A 121 -15.31 -14.07 -1.80
C TYR A 121 -15.84 -14.22 -3.23
N PRO A 122 -14.98 -14.33 -4.27
CA PRO A 122 -15.42 -14.61 -5.63
C PRO A 122 -15.96 -16.03 -5.70
N ALA A 123 -17.26 -16.18 -5.93
CA ALA A 123 -17.92 -17.47 -5.99
C ALA A 123 -17.74 -18.20 -7.35
N GLY A 124 -17.04 -17.56 -8.31
CA GLY A 124 -16.95 -18.05 -9.70
C GLY A 124 -15.99 -19.24 -9.92
N GLU A 125 -15.05 -19.50 -9.02
CA GLU A 125 -14.09 -20.61 -9.18
C GLU A 125 -14.64 -21.99 -8.75
N ILE A 126 -15.79 -22.04 -8.06
CA ILE A 126 -16.45 -23.32 -7.76
C ILE A 126 -17.02 -23.97 -9.05
N GLY A 127 -16.98 -23.28 -10.17
CA GLY A 127 -17.51 -23.72 -11.47
C GLY A 127 -16.68 -24.76 -12.24
N GLU A 128 -15.49 -25.15 -11.80
CA GLU A 128 -14.75 -26.24 -12.44
C GLU A 128 -15.42 -27.63 -12.31
N ILE A 129 -16.44 -27.78 -11.48
CA ILE A 129 -17.22 -29.03 -11.38
C ILE A 129 -18.10 -29.26 -12.63
N SER A 130 -18.35 -28.23 -13.44
CA SER A 130 -19.06 -28.40 -14.73
C SER A 130 -18.15 -28.88 -15.88
N SER A 131 -16.84 -29.04 -15.64
CA SER A 131 -15.86 -29.41 -16.66
C SER A 131 -16.02 -30.82 -17.21
N GLY A 132 -16.77 -31.71 -16.55
CA GLY A 132 -16.96 -33.08 -17.05
C GLY A 132 -17.88 -33.17 -18.28
N PHE A 133 -18.88 -32.32 -18.42
CA PHE A 133 -19.78 -32.34 -19.57
C PHE A 133 -19.50 -31.20 -20.57
N GLY A 134 -19.11 -30.03 -20.07
CA GLY A 134 -18.80 -28.87 -20.93
C GLY A 134 -17.43 -28.94 -21.62
N GLY A 135 -16.45 -29.65 -21.05
CA GLY A 135 -15.11 -29.80 -21.63
C GLY A 135 -15.09 -30.53 -22.97
N ASN A 136 -15.91 -31.57 -23.14
CA ASN A 136 -16.00 -32.29 -24.39
C ASN A 136 -16.76 -31.50 -25.47
N LEU A 137 -17.76 -30.70 -25.07
CA LEU A 137 -18.49 -29.81 -26.00
C LEU A 137 -17.64 -28.62 -26.43
N LYS A 138 -16.79 -28.10 -25.58
CA LYS A 138 -15.84 -27.01 -25.90
C LYS A 138 -14.83 -27.49 -26.95
N GLY A 139 -14.25 -28.67 -26.77
CA GLY A 139 -13.31 -29.25 -27.76
C GLY A 139 -13.96 -29.52 -29.13
N LEU A 140 -15.24 -29.90 -29.17
CA LEU A 140 -16.00 -30.04 -30.40
C LEU A 140 -16.30 -28.69 -31.04
N ALA A 141 -16.70 -27.67 -30.27
CA ALA A 141 -16.94 -26.33 -30.79
C ALA A 141 -15.66 -25.70 -31.38
N GLU A 142 -14.51 -25.88 -30.70
CA GLU A 142 -13.20 -25.44 -31.21
C GLU A 142 -12.81 -26.17 -32.53
N SER A 143 -13.12 -27.45 -32.67
CA SER A 143 -12.83 -28.22 -33.87
C SER A 143 -13.68 -27.81 -35.11
N PHE A 144 -14.85 -27.21 -34.86
CA PHE A 144 -15.72 -26.63 -35.91
C PHE A 144 -15.47 -25.13 -36.15
N GLY A 145 -14.38 -24.56 -35.56
CA GLY A 145 -14.06 -23.14 -35.76
C GLY A 145 -14.99 -22.17 -35.02
N ILE A 146 -15.83 -22.66 -34.11
CA ILE A 146 -16.70 -21.87 -33.23
C ILE A 146 -15.93 -21.56 -31.94
N GLY A 147 -14.71 -21.03 -32.08
CA GLY A 147 -13.80 -20.67 -30.99
C GLY A 147 -14.21 -19.43 -30.19
N GLY A 148 -15.43 -18.94 -30.35
CA GLY A 148 -15.94 -17.74 -29.69
C GLY A 148 -16.37 -17.92 -28.22
N LEU A 149 -16.38 -19.16 -27.72
CA LEU A 149 -16.65 -19.45 -26.30
C LEU A 149 -15.32 -19.38 -25.52
N GLY A 150 -14.75 -18.19 -25.42
CA GLY A 150 -13.62 -17.92 -24.52
C GLY A 150 -13.99 -18.27 -23.07
N PRO A 151 -12.99 -18.41 -22.19
CA PRO A 151 -13.26 -18.56 -20.76
C PRO A 151 -14.15 -17.41 -20.30
N ALA A 152 -15.07 -17.69 -19.38
CA ALA A 152 -15.91 -16.65 -18.78
C ALA A 152 -15.02 -15.48 -18.32
N PRO A 153 -15.40 -14.23 -18.59
CA PRO A 153 -14.58 -13.10 -18.22
C PRO A 153 -14.36 -13.13 -16.69
N THR A 154 -13.11 -13.24 -16.31
CA THR A 154 -12.70 -13.12 -14.91
C THR A 154 -12.70 -11.64 -14.53
N TYR A 155 -13.59 -11.26 -13.64
CA TYR A 155 -13.66 -9.88 -13.15
C TYR A 155 -12.65 -9.70 -12.01
N ASN A 156 -11.67 -8.82 -12.23
CA ASN A 156 -10.75 -8.43 -11.15
C ASN A 156 -11.48 -7.47 -10.19
N ILE A 157 -11.90 -7.98 -9.04
CA ILE A 157 -12.64 -7.20 -8.04
C ILE A 157 -11.83 -6.01 -7.51
N PRO A 158 -10.51 -6.14 -7.19
CA PRO A 158 -9.67 -5.01 -6.82
C PRO A 158 -9.69 -3.87 -7.85
N ASP A 159 -9.69 -4.16 -9.14
CA ASP A 159 -9.73 -3.14 -10.19
C ASP A 159 -11.09 -2.42 -10.24
N ILE A 160 -12.18 -3.15 -10.03
CA ILE A 160 -13.52 -2.57 -9.93
C ILE A 160 -13.59 -1.60 -8.75
N ILE A 161 -13.07 -2.00 -7.58
CA ILE A 161 -13.04 -1.16 -6.37
C ILE A 161 -12.17 0.08 -6.58
N ASN A 162 -11.03 -0.07 -7.25
CA ASN A 162 -10.14 1.03 -7.54
C ASN A 162 -10.62 1.91 -8.70
N SER A 163 -11.69 1.52 -9.40
CA SER A 163 -12.19 2.26 -10.56
C SER A 163 -12.62 3.68 -10.18
N ARG A 164 -12.35 4.61 -11.09
CA ARG A 164 -12.83 6.00 -10.98
C ARG A 164 -14.35 6.08 -10.89
N ARG A 165 -15.06 5.16 -11.56
CA ARG A 165 -16.53 5.11 -11.59
C ARG A 165 -17.09 4.90 -10.18
N LEU A 166 -16.62 3.85 -9.47
CA LEU A 166 -17.05 3.56 -8.10
C LEU A 166 -16.68 4.72 -7.16
N LYS A 167 -15.43 5.19 -7.20
CA LYS A 167 -14.99 6.28 -6.32
C LYS A 167 -15.82 7.56 -6.53
N LYS A 168 -16.13 7.90 -7.77
CA LYS A 168 -17.00 9.04 -8.09
C LYS A 168 -18.40 8.85 -7.54
N ASP A 169 -18.96 7.66 -7.67
CA ASP A 169 -20.30 7.34 -7.19
C ASP A 169 -20.37 7.46 -5.66
N VAL A 170 -19.40 6.88 -4.95
CA VAL A 170 -19.26 7.02 -3.48
C VAL A 170 -19.11 8.48 -3.06
N VAL A 171 -18.30 9.28 -3.77
CA VAL A 171 -18.07 10.70 -3.47
C VAL A 171 -19.34 11.54 -3.61
N LEU A 172 -20.14 11.28 -4.63
CA LEU A 172 -21.35 12.08 -4.94
C LEU A 172 -22.59 11.60 -4.18
N LYS A 173 -22.61 10.37 -3.70
CA LYS A 173 -23.71 9.81 -2.91
C LYS A 173 -23.90 10.58 -1.61
N SER A 174 -25.16 10.72 -1.19
CA SER A 174 -25.50 11.31 0.11
C SER A 174 -25.36 10.29 1.22
N TRP A 175 -24.57 10.64 2.23
CA TRP A 175 -24.27 9.80 3.40
C TRP A 175 -24.75 10.46 4.68
N ASN A 176 -25.48 9.70 5.52
CA ASN A 176 -25.81 10.14 6.85
C ASN A 176 -24.60 9.94 7.77
N ASN A 177 -24.19 10.98 8.45
CA ASN A 177 -23.04 10.96 9.36
C ASN A 177 -23.31 11.85 10.58
N SER A 178 -22.42 11.82 11.55
CA SER A 178 -22.56 12.56 12.82
C SER A 178 -22.65 14.07 12.62
N LEU A 179 -21.98 14.61 11.59
CA LEU A 179 -21.98 16.05 11.28
C LEU A 179 -23.19 16.49 10.48
N TYR A 180 -23.71 15.62 9.62
CA TYR A 180 -24.84 15.89 8.71
C TYR A 180 -25.87 14.76 8.79
N PRO A 181 -26.78 14.78 9.81
CA PRO A 181 -27.81 13.75 9.98
C PRO A 181 -28.77 13.64 8.79
N ASN A 182 -28.99 14.75 8.07
CA ASN A 182 -29.86 14.81 6.88
C ASN A 182 -29.16 14.36 5.59
N GLY A 183 -27.92 13.86 5.71
CA GLY A 183 -27.10 13.42 4.59
C GLY A 183 -26.29 14.53 3.92
N SER A 184 -25.09 14.20 3.50
CA SER A 184 -24.21 15.05 2.69
C SER A 184 -23.30 14.18 1.82
N ASN A 185 -22.84 14.72 0.70
CA ASN A 185 -21.80 14.09 -0.09
C ASN A 185 -20.42 14.25 0.57
N LEU A 186 -19.42 13.46 0.14
CA LEU A 186 -18.10 13.50 0.73
C LEU A 186 -17.35 14.82 0.45
N ILE A 187 -17.68 15.54 -0.63
CA ILE A 187 -17.11 16.86 -0.93
C ILE A 187 -17.43 17.84 0.19
N LYS A 188 -18.70 17.86 0.61
CA LYS A 188 -19.19 18.73 1.69
C LYS A 188 -18.73 18.23 3.07
N TYR A 189 -18.67 16.91 3.27
CA TYR A 189 -18.18 16.29 4.51
C TYR A 189 -16.71 16.67 4.79
N TRP A 190 -15.86 16.64 3.77
CA TRP A 190 -14.45 17.01 3.88
C TRP A 190 -14.19 18.51 3.67
N GLU A 191 -15.25 19.31 3.47
CA GLU A 191 -15.16 20.76 3.25
C GLU A 191 -14.23 21.18 2.09
N ILE A 192 -14.14 20.32 1.04
CA ILE A 192 -13.26 20.56 -0.12
C ILE A 192 -13.71 21.81 -0.90
N ASP A 193 -15.00 22.13 -0.86
CA ASP A 193 -15.63 23.31 -1.49
C ASP A 193 -15.32 24.62 -0.76
N LYS A 194 -14.83 24.57 0.49
CA LYS A 194 -14.49 25.77 1.25
C LYS A 194 -13.08 26.26 0.92
N PRO A 195 -12.87 27.56 0.73
CA PRO A 195 -11.55 28.12 0.50
C PRO A 195 -10.71 27.96 1.77
N THR A 196 -9.72 27.08 1.75
CA THR A 196 -8.75 26.95 2.85
C THR A 196 -7.79 28.14 2.84
N TRP A 197 -7.77 28.93 3.92
CA TRP A 197 -6.93 30.13 4.06
C TRP A 197 -5.43 29.83 3.93
N PHE A 198 -4.97 28.65 4.30
CA PHE A 198 -3.55 28.30 4.26
C PHE A 198 -3.31 26.97 3.55
N THR A 199 -3.07 27.02 2.24
CA THR A 199 -2.56 25.86 1.48
C THR A 199 -1.18 26.20 0.90
N PRO A 200 -0.08 25.73 1.53
CA PRO A 200 1.28 25.90 0.99
C PRO A 200 1.39 25.34 -0.43
N ARG A 201 0.65 24.28 -0.75
CA ARG A 201 0.62 23.64 -2.07
C ARG A 201 0.08 24.56 -3.17
N LYS A 202 -0.94 25.39 -2.87
CA LYS A 202 -1.46 26.39 -3.84
C LYS A 202 -0.46 27.52 -4.09
N TRP A 203 0.37 27.82 -3.11
CA TRP A 203 1.41 28.85 -3.23
C TRP A 203 2.56 28.36 -4.11
N ILE A 204 2.97 27.10 -3.95
CA ILE A 204 4.00 26.44 -4.79
C ILE A 204 3.47 26.20 -6.21
N ALA A 205 2.20 25.82 -6.36
CA ALA A 205 1.57 25.62 -7.67
C ALA A 205 1.46 26.91 -8.49
N LYS A 206 1.39 28.09 -7.87
CA LYS A 206 1.47 29.39 -8.56
C LYS A 206 2.86 29.71 -9.12
N LEU A 207 3.91 29.05 -8.61
CA LEU A 207 5.29 29.25 -9.10
C LEU A 207 5.66 28.33 -10.28
N LEU A 208 4.89 27.24 -10.49
CA LEU A 208 5.07 26.39 -11.67
C LEU A 208 4.07 26.83 -12.75
N PRO A 209 4.52 27.07 -14.00
CA PRO A 209 3.64 27.33 -15.12
C PRO A 209 2.86 26.04 -15.42
N SER A 210 1.72 25.86 -14.77
CA SER A 210 0.76 24.82 -15.14
C SER A 210 0.00 25.32 -16.35
N GLY A 211 0.29 24.79 -17.53
CA GLY A 211 -0.55 24.91 -18.71
C GLY A 211 -1.89 24.21 -18.45
N GLY A 212 -2.70 24.79 -17.56
CA GLY A 212 -3.97 24.23 -17.15
C GLY A 212 -5.08 24.74 -18.05
N PHE A 213 -5.74 23.85 -18.77
CA PHE A 213 -7.13 24.03 -19.14
C PHE A 213 -7.90 24.43 -17.88
N SER A 214 -8.72 25.48 -17.99
CA SER A 214 -9.65 25.90 -16.93
C SER A 214 -10.73 24.84 -16.78
N ALA A 215 -10.42 23.77 -16.01
CA ALA A 215 -11.42 22.79 -15.65
C ALA A 215 -12.43 23.46 -14.71
N ASP A 216 -13.71 23.13 -14.89
CA ASP A 216 -14.80 23.56 -14.00
C ASP A 216 -14.36 23.33 -12.53
N PRO A 217 -14.44 24.36 -11.65
CA PRO A 217 -14.04 24.22 -10.24
C PRO A 217 -14.70 23.03 -9.53
N TYR A 218 -15.94 22.72 -9.89
CA TYR A 218 -16.66 21.58 -9.32
C TYR A 218 -16.04 20.24 -9.72
N GLN A 219 -15.54 20.12 -10.94
CA GLN A 219 -14.81 18.92 -11.38
C GLN A 219 -13.50 18.74 -10.61
N GLN A 220 -12.80 19.83 -10.28
CA GLN A 220 -11.60 19.77 -9.47
C GLN A 220 -11.90 19.29 -8.04
N TYR A 221 -13.03 19.69 -7.45
CA TYR A 221 -13.47 19.19 -6.14
C TYR A 221 -13.76 17.70 -6.17
N ILE A 222 -14.41 17.20 -7.25
CA ILE A 222 -14.66 15.76 -7.43
C ILE A 222 -13.35 15.00 -7.53
N GLU A 223 -12.38 15.45 -8.35
CA GLU A 223 -11.08 14.78 -8.49
C GLU A 223 -10.32 14.73 -7.16
N THR A 224 -10.25 15.84 -6.44
CA THR A 224 -9.62 15.91 -5.12
C THR A 224 -10.29 14.95 -4.13
N ALA A 225 -11.61 14.85 -4.17
CA ALA A 225 -12.35 13.94 -3.31
C ALA A 225 -12.11 12.46 -3.69
N ILE A 226 -12.03 12.15 -4.98
CA ILE A 226 -11.70 10.80 -5.49
C ILE A 226 -10.29 10.39 -5.06
N GLU A 227 -9.30 11.29 -5.18
CA GLU A 227 -7.92 11.05 -4.76
C GLU A 227 -7.87 10.78 -3.26
N LYS A 228 -8.49 11.65 -2.45
CA LYS A 228 -8.58 11.47 -0.99
C LYS A 228 -9.26 10.17 -0.59
N LEU A 229 -10.37 9.81 -1.25
CA LEU A 229 -11.07 8.55 -1.01
C LEU A 229 -10.18 7.34 -1.37
N GLY A 230 -9.40 7.45 -2.45
CA GLY A 230 -8.48 6.41 -2.88
C GLY A 230 -7.40 6.07 -1.85
N GLU A 231 -6.94 7.06 -1.06
CA GLU A 231 -5.98 6.86 0.04
C GLU A 231 -6.62 6.23 1.29
N LEU A 232 -7.94 6.32 1.41
CA LEU A 232 -8.71 5.84 2.55
C LEU A 232 -9.34 4.46 2.33
N ILE A 233 -9.33 3.96 1.09
CA ILE A 233 -9.77 2.60 0.75
C ILE A 233 -8.54 1.73 0.56
N LEU A 234 -8.46 0.65 1.32
CA LEU A 234 -7.41 -0.37 1.23
C LEU A 234 -8.06 -1.67 0.75
N VAL A 235 -7.49 -2.28 -0.26
CA VAL A 235 -7.95 -3.54 -0.82
C VAL A 235 -6.79 -4.53 -0.74
N ASP A 236 -7.01 -5.60 0.00
CA ASP A 236 -6.05 -6.68 0.17
C ASP A 236 -6.66 -7.98 -0.37
N GLU A 237 -5.92 -8.68 -1.22
CA GLU A 237 -6.29 -9.97 -1.78
C GLU A 237 -5.39 -11.05 -1.16
N GLU A 238 -6.01 -12.00 -0.50
CA GLU A 238 -5.30 -13.13 0.10
C GLU A 238 -5.07 -14.24 -0.94
N VAL A 239 -4.07 -15.08 -0.69
CA VAL A 239 -3.78 -16.27 -1.52
C VAL A 239 -4.98 -17.23 -1.60
N SER A 240 -5.86 -17.18 -0.62
CA SER A 240 -7.13 -17.94 -0.57
C SER A 240 -8.19 -17.44 -1.58
N GLY A 241 -7.94 -16.31 -2.26
CA GLY A 241 -8.93 -15.62 -3.09
C GLY A 241 -9.89 -14.73 -2.27
N LEU A 242 -9.74 -14.66 -0.96
CA LEU A 242 -10.51 -13.75 -0.12
C LEU A 242 -10.07 -12.32 -0.38
N ILE A 243 -11.02 -11.44 -0.69
CA ILE A 243 -10.76 -10.02 -0.91
C ILE A 243 -11.30 -9.24 0.27
N THR A 244 -10.40 -8.56 0.95
CA THR A 244 -10.70 -7.74 2.12
C THR A 244 -10.66 -6.27 1.74
N VAL A 245 -11.76 -5.55 1.93
CA VAL A 245 -11.87 -4.12 1.67
C VAL A 245 -12.01 -3.38 2.98
N SER A 246 -11.03 -2.54 3.27
CA SER A 246 -10.99 -1.71 4.48
C SER A 246 -11.19 -0.24 4.12
N VAL A 247 -12.14 0.41 4.77
CA VAL A 247 -12.44 1.83 4.60
C VAL A 247 -12.13 2.58 5.90
N LEU A 248 -11.31 3.63 5.77
CA LEU A 248 -10.94 4.50 6.88
C LEU A 248 -11.72 5.81 6.81
N MET A 249 -12.48 6.15 7.86
CA MET A 249 -13.18 7.43 7.99
C MET A 249 -13.12 7.97 9.41
N GLU A 250 -13.37 9.26 9.55
CA GLU A 250 -13.46 9.92 10.86
C GLU A 250 -14.73 9.52 11.63
N ASP A 251 -15.79 9.15 10.91
CA ASP A 251 -17.04 8.61 11.46
C ASP A 251 -17.11 7.10 11.22
N PRO A 252 -17.22 6.26 12.28
CA PRO A 252 -17.27 4.81 12.14
C PRO A 252 -18.48 4.31 11.38
N ARG A 253 -19.64 5.00 11.48
CA ARG A 253 -20.86 4.65 10.74
C ARG A 253 -20.70 4.91 9.24
N LEU A 254 -20.02 6.03 8.91
CA LEU A 254 -19.73 6.37 7.53
C LEU A 254 -18.72 5.36 6.92
N ALA A 255 -17.71 4.93 7.68
CA ALA A 255 -16.76 3.91 7.25
C ALA A 255 -17.49 2.60 6.88
N ALA A 256 -18.34 2.10 7.77
CA ALA A 256 -19.12 0.89 7.53
C ALA A 256 -20.09 1.05 6.37
N GLY A 257 -20.79 2.19 6.30
CA GLY A 257 -21.74 2.48 5.21
C GLY A 257 -21.07 2.48 3.83
N ILE A 258 -19.88 3.09 3.72
CA ILE A 258 -19.12 3.12 2.46
C ILE A 258 -18.60 1.71 2.13
N ALA A 259 -18.06 0.97 3.09
CA ALA A 259 -17.57 -0.39 2.86
C ALA A 259 -18.68 -1.33 2.36
N ASN A 260 -19.84 -1.31 2.99
CA ASN A 260 -21.00 -2.09 2.54
C ASN A 260 -21.49 -1.69 1.16
N TYR A 261 -21.51 -0.38 0.88
CA TYR A 261 -21.88 0.13 -0.44
C TYR A 261 -20.90 -0.31 -1.54
N ILE A 262 -19.59 -0.32 -1.27
CA ILE A 262 -18.59 -0.83 -2.20
C ILE A 262 -18.89 -2.28 -2.56
N ALA A 263 -19.21 -3.12 -1.57
CA ALA A 263 -19.51 -4.52 -1.81
C ALA A 263 -20.79 -4.71 -2.63
N GLU A 264 -21.85 -3.95 -2.32
CA GLU A 264 -23.09 -3.94 -3.08
C GLU A 264 -22.85 -3.50 -4.52
N PHE A 265 -22.12 -2.41 -4.73
CA PHE A 265 -21.76 -1.93 -6.07
C PHE A 265 -20.98 -2.98 -6.86
N VAL A 266 -19.98 -3.64 -6.27
CA VAL A 266 -19.19 -4.68 -6.92
C VAL A 266 -20.09 -5.86 -7.34
N LYS A 267 -20.95 -6.31 -6.43
CA LYS A 267 -21.91 -7.38 -6.70
C LYS A 267 -22.84 -7.02 -7.86
N ASP A 268 -23.44 -5.84 -7.81
CA ASP A 268 -24.37 -5.38 -8.85
C ASP A 268 -23.67 -5.17 -10.19
N PHE A 269 -22.47 -4.56 -10.19
CA PHE A 269 -21.69 -4.37 -11.39
C PHE A 269 -21.36 -5.68 -12.09
N ILE A 270 -20.88 -6.68 -11.34
CA ILE A 270 -20.53 -8.00 -11.90
C ILE A 270 -21.79 -8.72 -12.39
N SER A 271 -22.88 -8.68 -11.65
CA SER A 271 -24.14 -9.31 -12.04
C SER A 271 -24.70 -8.73 -13.35
N VAL A 272 -24.75 -7.41 -13.46
CA VAL A 272 -25.23 -6.72 -14.68
C VAL A 272 -24.32 -7.02 -15.88
N GLU A 273 -23.02 -6.98 -15.69
CA GLU A 273 -22.08 -7.22 -16.78
C GLU A 273 -22.14 -8.67 -17.26
N GLN A 274 -22.23 -9.62 -16.33
CA GLN A 274 -22.38 -11.03 -16.67
C GLN A 274 -23.69 -11.31 -17.41
N HIS A 275 -24.80 -10.76 -16.93
CA HIS A 275 -26.08 -10.89 -17.63
C HIS A 275 -25.99 -10.32 -19.06
N ARG A 276 -25.36 -9.16 -19.22
CA ARG A 276 -25.13 -8.54 -20.52
C ARG A 276 -24.33 -9.43 -21.47
N GLU A 277 -23.29 -10.09 -20.97
CA GLU A 277 -22.47 -11.02 -21.76
C GLU A 277 -23.25 -12.30 -22.11
N ALA A 278 -24.03 -12.86 -21.15
CA ALA A 278 -24.86 -14.01 -21.40
C ALA A 278 -25.93 -13.74 -22.49
N VAL A 279 -26.56 -12.56 -22.46
CA VAL A 279 -27.53 -12.14 -23.51
C VAL A 279 -26.86 -12.05 -24.87
N LYS A 280 -25.67 -11.44 -24.95
CA LYS A 280 -24.93 -11.35 -26.23
C LYS A 280 -24.51 -12.71 -26.73
N ASN A 281 -24.02 -13.58 -25.88
CA ASN A 281 -23.62 -14.93 -26.21
C ASN A 281 -24.81 -15.75 -26.75
N LYS A 282 -25.95 -15.70 -26.07
CA LYS A 282 -27.17 -16.34 -26.52
C LYS A 282 -27.60 -15.84 -27.92
N ALA A 283 -27.57 -14.53 -28.16
CA ALA A 283 -27.93 -13.93 -29.42
C ALA A 283 -26.99 -14.41 -30.53
N PHE A 284 -25.68 -14.43 -30.28
CA PHE A 284 -24.69 -14.92 -31.23
C PHE A 284 -24.92 -16.40 -31.59
N ILE A 285 -25.13 -17.26 -30.58
CA ILE A 285 -25.38 -18.69 -30.83
C ILE A 285 -26.70 -18.91 -31.60
N TYR A 286 -27.73 -18.11 -31.32
CA TYR A 286 -28.98 -18.14 -32.02
C TYR A 286 -28.80 -17.86 -33.52
N ASP A 287 -28.03 -16.81 -33.87
CA ASP A 287 -27.76 -16.48 -35.28
C ASP A 287 -26.98 -17.58 -35.97
N GLN A 288 -26.00 -18.19 -35.31
CA GLN A 288 -25.25 -19.34 -35.82
C GLN A 288 -26.16 -20.56 -36.02
N GLN A 289 -27.10 -20.81 -35.11
CA GLN A 289 -28.07 -21.90 -35.22
C GLN A 289 -29.01 -21.70 -36.42
N MET A 290 -29.42 -20.47 -36.69
CA MET A 290 -30.28 -20.18 -37.85
C MET A 290 -29.52 -20.41 -39.15
N GLN A 291 -28.27 -19.98 -39.25
CA GLN A 291 -27.41 -20.23 -40.43
C GLN A 291 -27.16 -21.74 -40.66
N ALA A 292 -26.91 -22.48 -39.57
CA ALA A 292 -26.71 -23.93 -39.64
C ALA A 292 -27.97 -24.68 -40.09
N LYS A 293 -29.16 -24.24 -39.66
CA LYS A 293 -30.44 -24.80 -40.14
C LYS A 293 -30.66 -24.54 -41.65
N GLU A 294 -30.35 -23.34 -42.10
CA GLU A 294 -30.43 -22.99 -43.50
C GLU A 294 -29.44 -23.82 -44.35
N GLY A 295 -28.18 -23.94 -43.87
CA GLY A 295 -27.18 -24.79 -44.49
C GLY A 295 -27.57 -26.26 -44.57
N LEU A 296 -28.19 -26.79 -43.49
CA LEU A 296 -28.73 -28.16 -43.50
C LEU A 296 -29.86 -28.31 -44.54
N ALA A 297 -30.82 -27.39 -44.57
CA ALA A 297 -31.93 -27.43 -45.54
C ALA A 297 -31.40 -27.39 -46.98
N LEU A 298 -30.45 -26.53 -47.28
CA LEU A 298 -29.82 -26.46 -48.63
C LEU A 298 -29.13 -27.77 -48.99
N SER A 299 -28.38 -28.38 -48.08
CA SER A 299 -27.69 -29.65 -48.34
C SER A 299 -28.66 -30.82 -48.50
N GLU A 300 -29.79 -30.83 -47.78
CA GLU A 300 -30.87 -31.80 -47.95
C GLU A 300 -31.59 -31.65 -49.31
N ASP A 301 -31.83 -30.40 -49.73
CA ASP A 301 -32.41 -30.09 -51.05
C ASP A 301 -31.49 -30.52 -52.18
N GLU A 302 -30.18 -30.24 -52.08
CA GLU A 302 -29.18 -30.68 -53.05
C GLU A 302 -29.14 -32.22 -53.21
N LEU A 303 -29.14 -32.93 -52.08
CA LEU A 303 -29.17 -34.38 -52.07
C LEU A 303 -30.51 -34.93 -52.71
N THR A 304 -31.59 -34.26 -52.36
CA THR A 304 -32.95 -34.65 -52.84
C THR A 304 -33.02 -34.42 -54.34
N GLU A 305 -32.54 -33.29 -54.86
CA GLU A 305 -32.55 -33.00 -56.32
C GLU A 305 -31.62 -33.96 -57.10
N PHE A 306 -30.43 -34.24 -56.53
CA PHE A 306 -29.54 -35.26 -57.14
C PHE A 306 -30.20 -36.64 -57.20
N ARG A 307 -30.95 -37.07 -56.15
CA ARG A 307 -31.68 -38.38 -56.15
C ARG A 307 -32.80 -38.42 -57.16
N LYS A 308 -33.51 -37.32 -57.43
CA LYS A 308 -34.54 -37.22 -58.42
C LYS A 308 -33.95 -37.37 -59.86
N GLN A 309 -32.80 -36.72 -60.09
CA GLN A 309 -32.17 -36.76 -61.44
C GLN A 309 -31.42 -38.06 -61.70
N HIS A 310 -30.90 -38.73 -60.63
CA HIS A 310 -30.08 -39.95 -60.73
C HIS A 310 -30.66 -41.08 -59.88
N PRO A 311 -31.65 -41.85 -60.42
CA PRO A 311 -32.16 -43.01 -59.69
C PRO A 311 -31.10 -44.08 -59.46
N ILE A 312 -31.15 -44.74 -58.27
CA ILE A 312 -30.13 -45.70 -57.82
C ILE A 312 -29.88 -46.85 -58.79
N ALA A 313 -30.91 -47.27 -59.50
CA ALA A 313 -30.84 -48.36 -60.49
C ALA A 313 -29.89 -48.09 -61.63
N LEU A 314 -29.49 -46.83 -61.91
CA LEU A 314 -28.61 -46.38 -62.98
C LEU A 314 -27.26 -45.83 -62.47
N ASP A 315 -26.89 -46.11 -61.24
CA ASP A 315 -25.68 -45.55 -60.59
C ASP A 315 -24.40 -46.14 -61.25
N THR A 316 -23.61 -45.26 -61.84
CA THR A 316 -22.21 -45.50 -62.15
C THR A 316 -21.32 -45.28 -60.92
N PRO A 317 -20.05 -45.76 -60.88
CA PRO A 317 -19.14 -45.53 -59.79
C PRO A 317 -18.96 -44.04 -59.46
N ASP A 318 -18.97 -43.16 -60.45
CA ASP A 318 -18.86 -41.70 -60.31
C ASP A 318 -20.09 -41.10 -59.60
N LEU A 319 -21.29 -41.57 -60.01
CA LEU A 319 -22.55 -41.14 -59.38
C LEU A 319 -22.65 -41.62 -57.92
N GLN A 320 -22.16 -42.84 -57.65
CA GLN A 320 -22.06 -43.33 -56.27
C GLN A 320 -21.13 -42.48 -55.43
N LEU A 321 -19.97 -42.08 -55.98
CA LEU A 321 -19.04 -41.16 -55.22
C LEU A 321 -19.65 -39.79 -54.98
N ALA A 322 -20.33 -39.21 -56.02
CA ALA A 322 -21.02 -37.92 -55.89
C ALA A 322 -22.13 -37.98 -54.79
N ARG A 323 -22.98 -39.03 -54.86
CA ARG A 323 -23.98 -39.26 -53.80
C ARG A 323 -23.41 -39.40 -52.43
N GLY A 324 -22.30 -40.14 -52.30
CA GLY A 324 -21.60 -40.28 -51.00
C GLY A 324 -21.05 -38.98 -50.47
N ARG A 325 -20.63 -38.05 -51.34
CA ARG A 325 -20.22 -36.69 -50.93
C ARG A 325 -21.40 -35.86 -50.42
N LEU A 326 -22.54 -35.88 -51.10
CA LEU A 326 -23.75 -35.15 -50.70
C LEU A 326 -24.33 -35.68 -49.38
N ILE A 327 -24.33 -37.03 -49.20
CA ILE A 327 -24.76 -37.63 -47.94
C ILE A 327 -23.87 -37.14 -46.78
N ARG A 328 -22.52 -37.15 -46.93
CA ARG A 328 -21.61 -36.63 -45.92
C ARG A 328 -21.86 -35.16 -45.61
N ASN A 329 -22.10 -34.33 -46.63
CA ASN A 329 -22.39 -32.91 -46.45
C ASN A 329 -23.67 -32.70 -45.58
N VAL A 330 -24.73 -33.49 -45.84
CA VAL A 330 -25.94 -33.47 -45.02
C VAL A 330 -25.64 -33.94 -43.59
N GLU A 331 -24.85 -35.01 -43.40
CA GLU A 331 -24.49 -35.52 -42.07
C GLU A 331 -23.67 -34.52 -41.30
N GLU A 332 -22.70 -33.83 -41.92
CA GLU A 332 -21.87 -32.77 -41.36
C GLU A 332 -22.74 -31.56 -40.92
N ASN A 333 -23.61 -31.07 -41.82
CA ASN A 333 -24.50 -29.94 -41.49
C ASN A 333 -25.51 -30.30 -40.41
N ASN A 334 -26.01 -31.52 -40.39
CA ASN A 334 -26.90 -32.01 -39.32
C ASN A 334 -26.19 -32.07 -37.96
N ALA A 335 -24.95 -32.57 -37.92
CA ALA A 335 -24.16 -32.60 -36.70
C ALA A 335 -23.92 -31.18 -36.13
N VAL A 336 -23.57 -30.21 -37.00
CA VAL A 336 -23.40 -28.80 -36.66
C VAL A 336 -24.72 -28.22 -36.10
N SER A 337 -25.85 -28.46 -36.78
CA SER A 337 -27.16 -27.96 -36.36
C SER A 337 -27.58 -28.50 -35.02
N ILE A 338 -27.35 -29.79 -34.71
CA ILE A 338 -27.62 -30.41 -33.42
C ILE A 338 -26.72 -29.79 -32.34
N THR A 339 -25.42 -29.64 -32.60
CA THR A 339 -24.47 -29.05 -31.65
C THR A 339 -24.84 -27.62 -31.29
N LEU A 340 -25.15 -26.78 -32.28
CA LEU A 340 -25.55 -25.39 -32.03
C LEU A 340 -26.86 -25.29 -31.30
N ARG A 341 -27.82 -26.20 -31.53
CA ARG A 341 -29.05 -26.26 -30.76
C ARG A 341 -28.77 -26.58 -29.27
N GLN A 342 -27.88 -27.51 -29.00
CA GLN A 342 -27.49 -27.83 -27.63
C GLN A 342 -26.82 -26.63 -26.94
N GLN A 343 -25.90 -25.94 -27.64
CA GLN A 343 -25.25 -24.74 -27.15
C GLN A 343 -26.25 -23.61 -26.88
N TYR A 344 -27.25 -23.43 -27.73
CA TYR A 344 -28.28 -22.44 -27.55
C TYR A 344 -29.09 -22.70 -26.25
N GLU A 345 -29.46 -23.95 -25.98
CA GLU A 345 -30.17 -24.31 -24.76
C GLU A 345 -29.28 -24.07 -23.49
N ILE A 346 -27.96 -24.33 -23.60
CA ILE A 346 -27.01 -24.01 -22.53
C ILE A 346 -26.92 -22.50 -22.30
N ALA A 347 -26.74 -21.70 -23.37
CA ALA A 347 -26.66 -20.24 -23.27
C ALA A 347 -27.96 -19.62 -22.70
N LYS A 348 -29.11 -20.21 -23.04
CA LYS A 348 -30.40 -19.81 -22.47
C LYS A 348 -30.51 -20.11 -20.96
N ILE A 349 -29.91 -21.21 -20.51
CA ILE A 349 -29.83 -21.55 -19.08
C ILE A 349 -28.88 -20.59 -18.39
N GLU A 350 -27.73 -20.25 -19.00
CA GLU A 350 -26.77 -19.26 -18.46
C GLU A 350 -27.40 -17.88 -18.30
N GLU A 351 -28.15 -17.41 -19.31
CA GLU A 351 -28.88 -16.14 -19.21
C GLU A 351 -29.91 -16.15 -18.07
N ALA A 352 -30.59 -17.28 -17.86
CA ALA A 352 -31.63 -17.42 -16.85
C ALA A 352 -31.07 -17.62 -15.43
N LYS A 353 -29.78 -17.97 -15.30
CA LYS A 353 -29.17 -18.14 -13.98
C LYS A 353 -28.89 -16.78 -13.35
N GLU A 354 -29.44 -16.54 -12.17
CA GLU A 354 -28.97 -15.51 -11.25
C GLU A 354 -27.70 -16.01 -10.57
N ASN A 355 -26.55 -15.82 -11.21
CA ASN A 355 -25.26 -16.24 -10.65
C ASN A 355 -24.81 -15.24 -9.59
N LEU A 356 -24.79 -15.64 -8.33
CA LEU A 356 -24.09 -14.92 -7.27
C LEU A 356 -22.58 -15.17 -7.43
N LEU A 357 -21.92 -14.36 -8.26
CA LEU A 357 -20.47 -14.48 -8.49
C LEU A 357 -19.62 -13.89 -7.36
N VAL A 358 -20.22 -13.10 -6.48
CA VAL A 358 -19.55 -12.50 -5.33
C VAL A 358 -20.41 -12.76 -4.10
N SER A 359 -19.84 -13.46 -3.14
CA SER A 359 -20.44 -13.68 -1.83
C SER A 359 -19.84 -12.70 -0.84
N ILE A 360 -20.69 -12.00 -0.10
CA ILE A 360 -20.26 -11.20 1.05
C ILE A 360 -20.14 -12.18 2.22
N LEU A 361 -18.92 -12.38 2.71
CA LEU A 361 -18.66 -13.27 3.83
C LEU A 361 -18.99 -12.56 5.15
N ASP A 362 -18.42 -11.38 5.35
CA ASP A 362 -18.66 -10.54 6.51
C ASP A 362 -19.08 -9.15 6.06
N SER A 363 -20.17 -8.63 6.63
CA SER A 363 -20.60 -7.24 6.41
C SER A 363 -19.78 -6.28 7.27
N ALA A 364 -19.53 -5.07 6.77
CA ALA A 364 -18.83 -4.07 7.54
C ALA A 364 -19.69 -3.53 8.68
N GLU A 365 -19.12 -3.54 9.89
CA GLU A 365 -19.72 -2.94 11.08
C GLU A 365 -18.98 -1.67 11.51
N PRO A 366 -19.68 -0.73 12.19
CA PRO A 366 -19.02 0.46 12.73
C PRO A 366 -17.94 0.08 13.75
N ALA A 367 -16.70 0.48 13.49
CA ALA A 367 -15.58 0.18 14.37
C ALA A 367 -15.74 0.82 15.75
N VAL A 368 -15.45 0.07 16.80
CA VAL A 368 -15.49 0.55 18.20
C VAL A 368 -14.17 1.26 18.54
N GLU A 369 -13.06 0.78 17.98
CA GLU A 369 -11.72 1.31 18.26
C GLU A 369 -11.17 2.12 17.09
N LYS A 370 -10.35 3.13 17.40
CA LYS A 370 -9.66 3.93 16.40
C LYS A 370 -8.49 3.15 15.77
N ALA A 371 -8.43 3.14 14.44
CA ALA A 371 -7.35 2.51 13.68
C ALA A 371 -6.11 3.40 13.56
N LYS A 372 -6.30 4.71 13.41
CA LYS A 372 -5.23 5.72 13.31
C LYS A 372 -5.58 6.95 14.16
N PRO A 373 -4.59 7.70 14.67
CA PRO A 373 -3.17 7.37 14.69
C PRO A 373 -2.82 6.27 15.70
N LYS A 374 -1.81 5.45 15.38
CA LYS A 374 -1.23 4.49 16.35
C LYS A 374 -0.32 5.26 17.32
N ILE A 375 -0.87 5.70 18.44
CA ILE A 375 -0.21 6.58 19.43
C ILE A 375 1.15 6.04 19.82
N ILE A 376 1.23 4.75 20.22
CA ILE A 376 2.47 4.10 20.65
C ILE A 376 3.56 4.19 19.58
N LEU A 377 3.20 3.93 18.32
CA LEU A 377 4.16 3.97 17.19
C LEU A 377 4.69 5.39 16.97
N ILE A 378 3.81 6.41 16.98
CA ILE A 378 4.19 7.81 16.81
C ILE A 378 5.11 8.26 17.93
N VAL A 379 4.73 8.01 19.18
CA VAL A 379 5.54 8.40 20.36
C VAL A 379 6.91 7.72 20.33
N THR A 380 6.95 6.43 19.98
CA THR A 380 8.22 5.68 19.85
C THR A 380 9.09 6.25 18.73
N LEU A 381 8.49 6.61 17.58
CA LEU A 381 9.21 7.22 16.47
C LEU A 381 9.81 8.59 16.86
N PHE A 382 9.01 9.45 17.51
CA PHE A 382 9.49 10.76 17.98
C PHE A 382 10.58 10.61 19.06
N MET A 383 10.45 9.63 19.94
CA MET A 383 11.48 9.30 20.93
C MET A 383 12.80 8.88 20.26
N LEU A 384 12.74 8.02 19.25
CA LEU A 384 13.91 7.62 18.46
C LEU A 384 14.52 8.81 17.72
N CYS A 385 13.71 9.63 17.06
CA CYS A 385 14.18 10.85 16.39
C CYS A 385 14.87 11.80 17.38
N GLY A 386 14.30 11.99 18.57
CA GLY A 386 14.90 12.81 19.63
C GLY A 386 16.26 12.26 20.09
N LEU A 387 16.39 10.95 20.18
CA LEU A 387 17.66 10.30 20.52
C LEU A 387 18.70 10.50 19.39
N VAL A 388 18.33 10.27 18.12
CA VAL A 388 19.22 10.47 16.97
C VAL A 388 19.67 11.93 16.86
N VAL A 389 18.76 12.90 17.02
CA VAL A 389 19.07 14.34 16.97
C VAL A 389 19.95 14.77 18.14
N SER A 390 19.82 14.14 19.30
CA SER A 390 20.64 14.46 20.48
C SER A 390 22.13 14.15 20.26
N LEU A 391 22.47 13.14 19.46
CA LEU A 391 23.86 12.73 19.20
C LEU A 391 24.72 13.83 18.55
N PRO A 392 24.37 14.39 17.38
CA PRO A 392 25.17 15.44 16.75
C PRO A 392 25.22 16.71 17.61
N ILE A 393 24.17 17.05 18.35
CA ILE A 393 24.17 18.21 19.24
C ILE A 393 25.18 18.02 20.38
N ILE A 394 25.32 16.81 20.91
CA ILE A 394 26.30 16.48 21.94
C ILE A 394 27.72 16.60 21.39
N PHE A 395 27.94 16.14 20.15
CA PHE A 395 29.24 16.24 19.50
C PHE A 395 29.56 17.68 19.03
N SER A 396 28.55 18.42 18.55
CA SER A 396 28.71 19.82 18.09
C SER A 396 28.89 20.81 19.26
N SER A 397 28.26 20.61 20.41
CA SER A 397 28.40 21.47 21.60
C SER A 397 29.80 21.40 22.26
N ARG A 398 30.78 20.90 21.50
CA ARG A 398 32.20 20.83 21.84
C ARG A 398 32.95 22.13 21.54
N ASN A 399 32.37 23.01 20.73
CA ASN A 399 33.03 24.21 20.21
C ASN A 399 32.60 25.52 20.92
N ILE A 400 31.92 25.43 22.09
CA ILE A 400 31.59 26.60 22.90
C ILE A 400 32.13 26.41 24.31
#